data_52962e87de9ceb49cae5877a5a350d79
#
_entry.id   52962e87de9ceb49cae5877a5a350d79
#
_cell.length_a   1.000
_cell.length_b   1.000
_cell.length_c   1.000
_cell.angle_alpha   90.00
_cell.angle_beta   90.00
_cell.angle_gamma   90.00
#
_symmetry.space_group_name_H-M   'P 1'
#
loop_
_entity.id
_entity.type
_entity.pdbx_description
1 polymer ?
#
loop_
_entity_poly.entity_id
_entity_poly.type
_entity_poly.pdbx_seq_one_letter_code
_entity_poly.pdbx_strand_id
1 'polypeptide(L)'
;VQSLLPQREHLSRLNNHRHAFAMQLIDGLSGKEEFISYSFQKNLGSIPLFGGSAADNMQFVQTHVFHHGAFHENSCVLVLFNTNRPFHLFKTQNFSGIGEPLVVTAADPVNRTIIELNGLPAADVYAQRIGKNISELNTHLFAAFPLVIKINGNEYIRSIQTMNSDGSLRLYCAIDEGVVLRVADSTNLINDLDQQFSKLKTALGEISLTLACDCSLRRMDIIDNQQLTAVADIFRQYRTSGFSSFGEQFGSLHVNQTCTGIAFGCGESPS
;
A
#
# COMPACT_ATOMS: atom_id res chain seq x y z
N VAL A 1 20.86 6.67 0.57
CA VAL A 1 20.10 7.87 0.95
C VAL A 1 20.95 9.13 0.81
N GLN A 2 22.23 9.12 1.22
CA GLN A 2 23.15 10.27 1.00
C GLN A 2 23.31 10.64 -0.49
N SER A 3 23.14 9.68 -1.40
CA SER A 3 23.19 9.93 -2.86
C SER A 3 22.00 10.72 -3.41
N LEU A 4 20.93 10.93 -2.63
CA LEU A 4 19.74 11.70 -3.05
C LEU A 4 19.90 13.22 -2.85
N LEU A 5 20.84 13.66 -2.00
CA LEU A 5 21.03 15.08 -1.70
C LEU A 5 21.35 15.91 -2.93
N PRO A 6 22.27 15.50 -3.84
CA PRO A 6 22.57 16.28 -5.03
C PRO A 6 21.39 16.39 -5.99
N GLN A 7 20.60 15.33 -6.14
CA GLN A 7 19.40 15.33 -7.00
C GLN A 7 18.30 16.20 -6.43
N ARG A 8 18.10 16.19 -5.11
CA ARG A 8 17.18 17.09 -4.42
C ARG A 8 17.58 18.55 -4.58
N GLU A 9 18.86 18.87 -4.42
CA GLU A 9 19.38 20.21 -4.65
C GLU A 9 19.22 20.65 -6.10
N HIS A 10 19.41 19.74 -7.06
CA HIS A 10 19.16 20.01 -8.47
C HIS A 10 17.69 20.34 -8.72
N LEU A 11 16.77 19.55 -8.18
CA LEU A 11 15.32 19.80 -8.26
C LEU A 11 14.93 21.11 -7.57
N SER A 12 15.57 21.45 -6.44
CA SER A 12 15.32 22.72 -5.75
C SER A 12 15.75 23.95 -6.54
N ARG A 13 16.84 23.82 -7.32
CA ARG A 13 17.34 24.89 -8.22
C ARG A 13 16.45 25.13 -9.44
N LEU A 14 15.62 24.12 -9.83
CA LEU A 14 14.66 24.28 -10.92
C LEU A 14 13.42 25.12 -10.50
N ASN A 15 13.45 25.72 -9.32
CA ASN A 15 12.48 26.69 -8.76
C ASN A 15 11.01 26.22 -8.75
N ASN A 16 10.74 24.90 -8.86
CA ASN A 16 9.39 24.44 -9.04
C ASN A 16 9.11 23.12 -8.33
N HIS A 17 9.25 23.07 -6.98
CA HIS A 17 8.86 21.92 -6.17
C HIS A 17 7.39 21.49 -6.32
N ARG A 18 6.54 22.37 -6.83
CA ARG A 18 5.12 22.10 -7.06
C ARG A 18 4.86 21.07 -8.16
N HIS A 19 5.87 20.80 -8.99
CA HIS A 19 5.80 19.93 -10.16
C HIS A 19 6.68 18.70 -10.08
N ALA A 20 7.22 18.39 -8.90
CA ALA A 20 8.06 17.23 -8.70
C ALA A 20 7.34 16.15 -7.87
N PHE A 21 7.54 14.89 -8.24
CA PHE A 21 7.12 13.73 -7.47
C PHE A 21 8.16 12.62 -7.58
N ALA A 22 8.09 11.65 -6.69
CA ALA A 22 8.95 10.48 -6.68
C ALA A 22 8.13 9.19 -6.85
N MET A 23 8.69 8.23 -7.58
CA MET A 23 8.17 6.87 -7.69
C MET A 23 9.20 5.88 -7.16
N GLN A 24 8.78 5.03 -6.24
CA GLN A 24 9.60 3.96 -5.66
C GLN A 24 9.15 2.62 -6.23
N LEU A 25 10.10 1.80 -6.67
CA LEU A 25 9.92 0.39 -6.95
C LEU A 25 10.88 -0.39 -6.05
N ILE A 26 10.36 -1.34 -5.28
CA ILE A 26 11.17 -2.11 -4.33
C ILE A 26 10.91 -3.60 -4.50
N ASP A 27 11.93 -4.41 -4.23
CA ASP A 27 11.80 -5.85 -4.10
C ASP A 27 10.82 -6.18 -2.96
N GLY A 28 9.68 -6.80 -3.31
CA GLY A 28 8.57 -7.07 -2.38
C GLY A 28 8.82 -8.19 -1.38
N LEU A 29 9.96 -8.89 -1.49
CA LEU A 29 10.40 -9.89 -0.52
C LEU A 29 11.58 -9.41 0.34
N SER A 30 12.00 -8.16 0.18
CA SER A 30 13.13 -7.58 0.92
C SER A 30 12.85 -7.41 2.42
N GLY A 31 11.58 -7.28 2.83
CA GLY A 31 11.19 -7.01 4.21
C GLY A 31 11.62 -5.64 4.75
N LYS A 32 11.98 -4.70 3.86
CA LYS A 32 12.54 -3.38 4.21
C LYS A 32 11.70 -2.19 3.73
N GLU A 33 10.49 -2.46 3.25
CA GLU A 33 9.64 -1.50 2.57
C GLU A 33 9.35 -0.28 3.45
N GLU A 34 8.99 -0.48 4.72
CA GLU A 34 8.66 0.60 5.66
C GLU A 34 9.88 1.48 5.93
N PHE A 35 11.01 0.86 6.23
CA PHE A 35 12.24 1.59 6.53
C PHE A 35 12.72 2.43 5.34
N ILE A 36 12.67 1.86 4.14
CA ILE A 36 13.13 2.53 2.92
C ILE A 36 12.17 3.66 2.55
N SER A 37 10.84 3.43 2.57
CA SER A 37 9.83 4.45 2.26
C SER A 37 9.90 5.63 3.23
N TYR A 38 10.01 5.35 4.53
CA TYR A 38 10.22 6.39 5.53
C TYR A 38 11.50 7.19 5.27
N SER A 39 12.61 6.48 5.01
CA SER A 39 13.91 7.11 4.77
C SER A 39 13.89 7.99 3.51
N PHE A 40 13.23 7.53 2.44
CA PHE A 40 13.09 8.32 1.22
C PHE A 40 12.21 9.55 1.46
N GLN A 41 11.01 9.39 2.00
CA GLN A 41 10.11 10.52 2.21
C GLN A 41 10.73 11.59 3.14
N LYS A 42 11.42 11.17 4.19
CA LYS A 42 12.16 12.09 5.08
C LYS A 42 13.18 12.94 4.32
N ASN A 43 13.89 12.35 3.35
CA ASN A 43 14.89 13.08 2.55
C ASN A 43 14.29 13.86 1.38
N LEU A 44 13.15 13.41 0.83
CA LEU A 44 12.41 14.11 -0.22
C LEU A 44 11.70 15.38 0.31
N GLY A 45 11.41 15.43 1.60
CA GLY A 45 10.70 16.56 2.21
C GLY A 45 9.27 16.68 1.67
N SER A 46 8.96 17.79 1.00
CA SER A 46 7.63 18.03 0.43
C SER A 46 7.35 17.36 -0.91
N ILE A 47 8.36 16.75 -1.56
CA ILE A 47 8.16 15.99 -2.80
C ILE A 47 7.37 14.73 -2.47
N PRO A 48 6.16 14.56 -3.01
CA PRO A 48 5.33 13.41 -2.68
C PRO A 48 5.89 12.13 -3.30
N LEU A 49 5.75 11.01 -2.57
CA LEU A 49 6.23 9.69 -2.96
C LEU A 49 5.05 8.72 -3.10
N PHE A 50 5.04 7.97 -4.19
CA PHE A 50 4.21 6.77 -4.34
C PHE A 50 5.04 5.64 -4.93
N GLY A 51 4.52 4.43 -4.89
CA GLY A 51 5.19 3.28 -5.49
C GLY A 51 4.55 1.95 -5.19
N GLY A 52 5.23 0.89 -5.59
CA GLY A 52 4.80 -0.49 -5.37
C GLY A 52 5.96 -1.46 -5.20
N SER A 53 5.68 -2.52 -4.47
CA SER A 53 6.61 -3.62 -4.27
C SER A 53 6.45 -4.63 -5.40
N ALA A 54 7.56 -5.06 -6.01
CA ALA A 54 7.55 -6.10 -7.03
C ALA A 54 6.91 -7.38 -6.50
N ALA A 55 6.16 -8.07 -7.34
CA ALA A 55 5.42 -9.27 -6.98
C ALA A 55 5.69 -10.40 -7.98
N ASP A 56 5.57 -11.65 -7.53
CA ASP A 56 5.80 -12.87 -8.30
C ASP A 56 4.53 -13.74 -8.42
N ASN A 57 3.36 -13.10 -8.53
CA ASN A 57 2.08 -13.78 -8.63
C ASN A 57 1.74 -14.67 -7.41
N MET A 58 2.02 -14.20 -6.19
CA MET A 58 1.74 -14.88 -4.91
C MET A 58 2.54 -16.19 -4.68
N GLN A 59 3.63 -16.39 -5.39
CA GLN A 59 4.52 -17.54 -5.17
C GLN A 59 5.49 -17.31 -4.01
N PHE A 60 5.81 -16.05 -3.69
CA PHE A 60 6.72 -15.63 -2.61
C PHE A 60 8.11 -16.29 -2.70
N VAL A 61 8.59 -16.51 -3.92
CA VAL A 61 9.87 -17.16 -4.19
C VAL A 61 10.94 -16.14 -4.52
N GLN A 62 10.66 -15.22 -5.48
CA GLN A 62 11.66 -14.29 -5.97
C GLN A 62 11.00 -13.06 -6.62
N THR A 63 11.43 -11.88 -6.22
CA THR A 63 11.01 -10.61 -6.85
C THR A 63 12.20 -9.75 -7.23
N HIS A 64 12.03 -8.92 -8.25
CA HIS A 64 13.14 -8.13 -8.80
C HIS A 64 12.70 -6.71 -9.11
N VAL A 65 13.64 -5.79 -9.05
CA VAL A 65 13.53 -4.46 -9.67
C VAL A 65 14.57 -4.34 -10.80
N PHE A 66 14.15 -3.70 -11.90
CA PHE A 66 15.02 -3.49 -13.06
C PHE A 66 15.73 -2.15 -12.95
N HIS A 67 17.06 -2.15 -13.12
CA HIS A 67 17.88 -0.94 -13.01
C HIS A 67 19.22 -1.17 -13.73
N HIS A 68 19.71 -0.15 -14.45
CA HIS A 68 20.99 -0.21 -15.20
C HIS A 68 21.16 -1.45 -16.09
N GLY A 69 20.08 -1.87 -16.77
CA GLY A 69 20.12 -2.97 -17.73
C GLY A 69 20.08 -4.37 -17.10
N ALA A 70 19.88 -4.50 -15.78
CA ALA A 70 19.81 -5.78 -15.08
C ALA A 70 18.66 -5.83 -14.07
N PHE A 71 18.26 -7.06 -13.71
CA PHE A 71 17.32 -7.32 -12.63
C PHE A 71 18.09 -7.55 -11.32
N HIS A 72 17.58 -6.96 -10.24
CA HIS A 72 18.22 -6.99 -8.92
C HIS A 72 17.24 -7.41 -7.84
N GLU A 73 17.66 -8.32 -6.97
CA GLU A 73 17.01 -8.68 -5.72
C GLU A 73 17.46 -7.77 -4.58
N ASN A 74 16.75 -7.79 -3.46
CA ASN A 74 17.04 -7.00 -2.26
C ASN A 74 17.36 -5.53 -2.57
N SER A 75 16.70 -4.97 -3.58
CA SER A 75 17.01 -3.69 -4.18
C SER A 75 15.79 -2.80 -4.26
N CYS A 76 16.06 -1.50 -4.36
CA CYS A 76 15.04 -0.49 -4.55
C CYS A 76 15.50 0.54 -5.57
N VAL A 77 14.58 0.96 -6.44
CA VAL A 77 14.76 2.05 -7.39
C VAL A 77 13.89 3.21 -6.99
N LEU A 78 14.48 4.40 -6.90
CA LEU A 78 13.76 5.66 -6.73
C LEU A 78 13.95 6.52 -7.98
N VAL A 79 12.85 6.92 -8.59
CA VAL A 79 12.85 7.81 -9.76
C VAL A 79 12.22 9.13 -9.36
N LEU A 80 12.95 10.21 -9.62
CA LEU A 80 12.45 11.58 -9.43
C LEU A 80 11.95 12.12 -10.75
N PHE A 81 10.72 12.62 -10.75
CA PHE A 81 10.08 13.24 -11.90
C PHE A 81 9.88 14.72 -11.68
N ASN A 82 10.04 15.48 -12.74
CA ASN A 82 9.58 16.86 -12.82
C ASN A 82 8.66 17.00 -14.04
N THR A 83 7.53 17.68 -13.88
CA THR A 83 6.50 17.78 -14.91
C THR A 83 5.81 19.14 -14.88
N ASN A 84 5.42 19.66 -16.03
CA ASN A 84 4.58 20.86 -16.15
C ASN A 84 3.07 20.51 -16.12
N ARG A 85 2.72 19.24 -15.99
CA ARG A 85 1.31 18.83 -15.90
C ARG A 85 0.83 18.85 -14.47
N PRO A 86 -0.40 19.28 -14.21
CA PRO A 86 -1.02 19.14 -12.90
C PRO A 86 -1.15 17.64 -12.59
N PHE A 87 -0.82 17.25 -11.37
CA PHE A 87 -0.94 15.88 -10.93
C PHE A 87 -1.48 15.80 -9.51
N HIS A 88 -2.03 14.66 -9.16
CA HIS A 88 -2.47 14.35 -7.81
C HIS A 88 -2.18 12.89 -7.46
N LEU A 89 -1.52 12.66 -6.32
CA LEU A 89 -1.36 11.31 -5.78
C LEU A 89 -2.65 10.87 -5.12
N PHE A 90 -2.95 9.58 -5.21
CA PHE A 90 -4.13 9.02 -4.59
C PHE A 90 -3.82 7.68 -3.90
N LYS A 91 -4.66 7.37 -2.93
CA LYS A 91 -4.75 6.06 -2.28
C LYS A 91 -6.23 5.75 -2.09
N THR A 92 -6.66 4.57 -2.51
CA THR A 92 -8.00 4.06 -2.25
C THR A 92 -7.92 2.75 -1.47
N GLN A 93 -8.88 2.53 -0.59
CA GLN A 93 -8.96 1.42 0.33
C GLN A 93 -10.45 1.16 0.61
N ASN A 94 -10.86 -0.10 0.53
CA ASN A 94 -12.26 -0.51 0.69
C ASN A 94 -12.50 -1.28 1.99
N PHE A 95 -11.83 -0.89 3.08
CA PHE A 95 -11.99 -1.51 4.40
C PHE A 95 -12.09 -0.44 5.46
N SER A 96 -12.90 -0.71 6.49
CA SER A 96 -13.05 0.12 7.68
C SER A 96 -13.02 -0.73 8.94
N GLY A 97 -12.36 -0.23 9.97
CA GLY A 97 -12.22 -0.93 11.25
C GLY A 97 -13.57 -1.06 11.97
N ILE A 98 -13.88 -2.27 12.40
CA ILE A 98 -15.11 -2.60 13.13
C ILE A 98 -14.80 -3.18 14.52
N GLY A 99 -15.80 -3.17 15.39
CA GLY A 99 -15.75 -3.79 16.71
C GLY A 99 -14.75 -3.14 17.68
N GLU A 100 -14.47 -3.86 18.77
CA GLU A 100 -13.60 -3.40 19.84
C GLU A 100 -12.12 -3.45 19.44
N PRO A 101 -11.28 -2.57 19.98
CA PRO A 101 -9.86 -2.57 19.73
C PRO A 101 -9.17 -3.84 20.22
N LEU A 102 -8.11 -4.22 19.53
CA LEU A 102 -7.20 -5.31 19.84
C LEU A 102 -5.82 -4.72 20.10
N VAL A 103 -5.31 -4.89 21.30
CA VAL A 103 -3.96 -4.41 21.67
C VAL A 103 -2.95 -5.52 21.43
N VAL A 104 -1.91 -5.24 20.69
CA VAL A 104 -0.76 -6.14 20.53
C VAL A 104 0.03 -6.15 21.84
N THR A 105 -0.08 -7.23 22.60
CA THR A 105 0.57 -7.37 23.92
C THR A 105 1.90 -8.10 23.86
N ALA A 106 2.12 -8.90 22.79
CA ALA A 106 3.43 -9.48 22.49
C ALA A 106 3.60 -9.56 20.96
N ALA A 107 4.79 -9.20 20.46
CA ALA A 107 5.13 -9.24 19.05
C ALA A 107 6.59 -9.64 18.82
N ASP A 108 6.89 -10.13 17.62
CA ASP A 108 8.23 -10.21 17.05
C ASP A 108 8.31 -9.24 15.84
N PRO A 109 8.79 -8.01 16.05
CA PRO A 109 8.87 -7.02 14.99
C PRO A 109 9.79 -7.41 13.84
N VAL A 110 10.84 -8.19 14.10
CA VAL A 110 11.81 -8.64 13.09
C VAL A 110 11.14 -9.55 12.07
N ASN A 111 10.28 -10.47 12.56
CA ASN A 111 9.54 -11.41 11.73
C ASN A 111 8.12 -10.93 11.41
N ARG A 112 7.77 -9.67 11.75
CA ARG A 112 6.44 -9.07 11.50
C ARG A 112 5.31 -9.92 12.10
N THR A 113 5.49 -10.45 13.30
CA THR A 113 4.59 -11.44 13.88
C THR A 113 3.92 -10.92 15.15
N ILE A 114 2.60 -11.04 15.22
CA ILE A 114 1.82 -10.83 16.44
C ILE A 114 1.76 -12.16 17.20
N ILE A 115 2.27 -12.17 18.42
CA ILE A 115 2.25 -13.35 19.29
C ILE A 115 0.98 -13.34 20.13
N GLU A 116 0.66 -12.19 20.74
CA GLU A 116 -0.51 -12.02 21.58
C GLU A 116 -1.33 -10.78 21.23
N LEU A 117 -2.64 -10.92 21.33
CA LEU A 117 -3.62 -9.84 21.30
C LEU A 117 -4.39 -9.84 22.64
N ASN A 118 -4.43 -8.68 23.32
CA ASN A 118 -5.12 -8.54 24.62
C ASN A 118 -4.66 -9.57 25.69
N GLY A 119 -3.39 -10.01 25.66
CA GLY A 119 -2.81 -10.98 26.59
C GLY A 119 -3.16 -12.45 26.32
N LEU A 120 -3.72 -12.77 25.15
CA LEU A 120 -4.10 -14.11 24.71
C LEU A 120 -3.46 -14.44 23.35
N PRO A 121 -3.34 -15.74 22.97
CA PRO A 121 -2.80 -16.12 21.65
C PRO A 121 -3.49 -15.39 20.51
N ALA A 122 -2.71 -14.84 19.59
CA ALA A 122 -3.22 -13.90 18.56
C ALA A 122 -4.28 -14.54 17.67
N ALA A 123 -4.10 -15.80 17.24
CA ALA A 123 -5.04 -16.49 16.37
C ALA A 123 -6.39 -16.78 17.07
N ASP A 124 -6.37 -17.09 18.37
CA ASP A 124 -7.59 -17.32 19.16
C ASP A 124 -8.46 -16.06 19.20
N VAL A 125 -7.83 -14.93 19.56
CA VAL A 125 -8.51 -13.64 19.67
C VAL A 125 -9.03 -13.19 18.31
N TYR A 126 -8.22 -13.34 17.27
CA TYR A 126 -8.60 -12.96 15.91
C TYR A 126 -9.77 -13.83 15.40
N ALA A 127 -9.68 -15.16 15.52
CA ALA A 127 -10.73 -16.07 15.09
C ALA A 127 -12.07 -15.77 15.80
N GLN A 128 -12.02 -15.61 17.12
CA GLN A 128 -13.18 -15.21 17.92
C GLN A 128 -13.78 -13.89 17.42
N ARG A 129 -12.94 -12.90 17.08
CA ARG A 129 -13.38 -11.59 16.65
C ARG A 129 -14.13 -11.62 15.32
N ILE A 130 -13.72 -12.50 14.39
CA ILE A 130 -14.40 -12.68 13.10
C ILE A 130 -15.50 -13.76 13.13
N GLY A 131 -15.79 -14.33 14.31
CA GLY A 131 -16.83 -15.37 14.47
C GLY A 131 -16.50 -16.69 13.79
N LYS A 132 -15.20 -17.08 13.76
CA LYS A 132 -14.68 -18.30 13.14
C LYS A 132 -13.94 -19.17 14.14
N ASN A 133 -13.75 -20.46 13.79
CA ASN A 133 -12.81 -21.33 14.51
C ASN A 133 -11.39 -21.14 13.97
N ILE A 134 -10.38 -21.38 14.80
CA ILE A 134 -8.96 -21.31 14.38
C ILE A 134 -8.68 -22.21 13.18
N SER A 135 -9.26 -23.41 13.15
CA SER A 135 -9.09 -24.38 12.05
C SER A 135 -9.63 -23.90 10.70
N GLU A 136 -10.48 -22.87 10.67
CA GLU A 136 -11.02 -22.27 9.45
C GLU A 136 -10.11 -21.16 8.90
N LEU A 137 -9.17 -20.66 9.71
CA LEU A 137 -8.30 -19.56 9.31
C LEU A 137 -7.45 -19.93 8.10
N ASN A 138 -7.51 -19.08 7.08
CA ASN A 138 -6.78 -19.25 5.83
C ASN A 138 -6.58 -17.87 5.15
N THR A 139 -5.83 -17.85 4.06
CA THR A 139 -5.48 -16.62 3.34
C THR A 139 -6.71 -15.84 2.85
N HIS A 140 -7.79 -16.52 2.44
CA HIS A 140 -9.01 -15.83 1.99
C HIS A 140 -9.70 -15.11 3.16
N LEU A 141 -9.81 -15.74 4.34
CA LEU A 141 -10.34 -15.07 5.52
C LEU A 141 -9.47 -13.92 6.00
N PHE A 142 -8.15 -14.06 5.94
CA PHE A 142 -7.23 -12.96 6.26
C PHE A 142 -7.36 -11.78 5.29
N ALA A 143 -7.61 -12.05 4.02
CA ALA A 143 -7.86 -11.01 3.03
C ALA A 143 -9.25 -10.36 3.19
N ALA A 144 -10.27 -11.14 3.57
CA ALA A 144 -11.64 -10.64 3.77
C ALA A 144 -11.79 -9.82 5.07
N PHE A 145 -11.05 -10.17 6.12
CA PHE A 145 -11.09 -9.53 7.45
C PHE A 145 -9.71 -9.07 7.90
N PRO A 146 -9.05 -8.15 7.18
CA PRO A 146 -7.72 -7.69 7.58
C PRO A 146 -7.78 -6.91 8.90
N LEU A 147 -6.61 -6.70 9.48
CA LEU A 147 -6.46 -5.78 10.61
C LEU A 147 -6.24 -4.36 10.10
N VAL A 148 -6.62 -3.35 10.88
CA VAL A 148 -6.34 -1.94 10.61
C VAL A 148 -5.75 -1.26 11.83
N ILE A 149 -4.83 -0.32 11.57
CA ILE A 149 -4.32 0.63 12.55
C ILE A 149 -4.83 2.03 12.19
N LYS A 150 -5.11 2.84 13.20
CA LYS A 150 -5.46 4.25 13.02
C LYS A 150 -4.28 5.16 13.36
N ILE A 151 -3.81 5.93 12.38
CA ILE A 151 -2.69 6.87 12.52
C ILE A 151 -3.17 8.25 12.07
N ASN A 152 -3.11 9.25 12.95
CA ASN A 152 -3.54 10.63 12.67
C ASN A 152 -4.97 10.72 12.06
N GLY A 153 -5.88 9.90 12.58
CA GLY A 153 -7.27 9.88 12.13
C GLY A 153 -7.55 9.00 10.89
N ASN A 154 -6.54 8.57 10.16
CA ASN A 154 -6.65 7.71 8.99
C ASN A 154 -6.43 6.24 9.32
N GLU A 155 -7.16 5.37 8.65
CA GLU A 155 -7.01 3.92 8.79
C GLU A 155 -6.04 3.37 7.74
N TYR A 156 -5.19 2.43 8.16
CA TYR A 156 -4.21 1.74 7.33
C TYR A 156 -4.27 0.24 7.60
N ILE A 157 -4.38 -0.53 6.54
CA ILE A 157 -4.49 -1.98 6.63
C ILE A 157 -3.16 -2.59 7.07
N ARG A 158 -3.28 -3.65 7.87
CA ARG A 158 -2.22 -4.54 8.33
C ARG A 158 -2.65 -5.96 7.98
N SER A 159 -2.36 -6.37 6.74
CA SER A 159 -2.81 -7.66 6.22
C SER A 159 -2.06 -8.80 6.88
N ILE A 160 -2.81 -9.81 7.32
CA ILE A 160 -2.26 -11.06 7.84
C ILE A 160 -1.81 -11.92 6.66
N GLN A 161 -0.58 -12.43 6.71
CA GLN A 161 0.00 -13.33 5.72
C GLN A 161 -0.38 -14.78 6.01
N THR A 162 -0.14 -15.21 7.25
CA THR A 162 -0.35 -16.60 7.65
C THR A 162 -0.47 -16.71 9.16
N MET A 163 -1.06 -17.80 9.62
CA MET A 163 -0.99 -18.25 10.99
C MET A 163 0.15 -19.27 11.12
N ASN A 164 1.03 -19.08 12.08
CA ASN A 164 2.09 -20.03 12.42
C ASN A 164 1.56 -21.18 13.26
N SER A 165 2.33 -22.26 13.39
CA SER A 165 1.95 -23.46 14.15
C SER A 165 1.76 -23.22 15.65
N ASP A 166 2.35 -22.15 16.18
CA ASP A 166 2.22 -21.73 17.58
C ASP A 166 1.01 -20.79 17.83
N GLY A 167 0.19 -20.53 16.80
CA GLY A 167 -0.97 -19.64 16.89
C GLY A 167 -0.64 -18.16 16.76
N SER A 168 0.62 -17.79 16.50
CA SER A 168 0.99 -16.42 16.16
C SER A 168 0.59 -16.05 14.73
N LEU A 169 0.36 -14.75 14.47
CA LEU A 169 -0.08 -14.23 13.18
C LEU A 169 1.03 -13.42 12.52
N ARG A 170 1.55 -13.90 11.41
CA ARG A 170 2.53 -13.17 10.61
C ARG A 170 1.83 -12.19 9.66
N LEU A 171 2.36 -10.97 9.56
CA LEU A 171 1.83 -9.90 8.72
C LEU A 171 2.71 -9.66 7.48
N TYR A 172 2.13 -9.01 6.46
CA TYR A 172 2.89 -8.48 5.32
C TYR A 172 3.62 -7.17 5.62
N CYS A 173 3.34 -6.53 6.75
CA CYS A 173 3.86 -5.21 7.13
C CYS A 173 4.38 -5.22 8.56
N ALA A 174 5.13 -4.19 8.92
CA ALA A 174 5.69 -4.03 10.26
C ALA A 174 4.61 -3.93 11.33
N ILE A 175 4.91 -4.52 12.49
CA ILE A 175 4.09 -4.51 13.70
C ILE A 175 5.00 -4.41 14.92
N ASP A 176 4.49 -3.85 16.00
CA ASP A 176 5.22 -3.70 17.26
C ASP A 176 4.25 -3.86 18.44
N GLU A 177 4.79 -4.10 19.63
CA GLU A 177 4.02 -4.12 20.88
C GLU A 177 3.38 -2.77 21.17
N GLY A 178 2.24 -2.78 21.86
CA GLY A 178 1.47 -1.59 22.16
C GLY A 178 0.64 -1.03 21.03
N VAL A 179 0.76 -1.56 19.81
CA VAL A 179 -0.08 -1.15 18.67
C VAL A 179 -1.52 -1.55 18.92
N VAL A 180 -2.44 -0.62 18.66
CA VAL A 180 -3.89 -0.84 18.77
C VAL A 180 -4.45 -1.06 17.39
N LEU A 181 -5.03 -2.23 17.19
CA LEU A 181 -5.62 -2.70 15.95
C LEU A 181 -7.14 -2.83 16.08
N ARG A 182 -7.82 -2.95 14.95
CA ARG A 182 -9.20 -3.47 14.84
C ARG A 182 -9.26 -4.45 13.71
N VAL A 183 -10.19 -5.39 13.76
CA VAL A 183 -10.57 -6.12 12.54
C VAL A 183 -11.27 -5.14 11.61
N ALA A 184 -11.05 -5.27 10.32
CA ALA A 184 -11.77 -4.49 9.33
C ALA A 184 -12.77 -5.35 8.56
N ASP A 185 -13.83 -4.71 8.11
CA ASP A 185 -14.79 -5.28 7.18
C ASP A 185 -14.76 -4.49 5.87
N SER A 186 -15.10 -5.17 4.79
CA SER A 186 -15.09 -4.55 3.46
C SER A 186 -16.23 -3.55 3.31
N THR A 187 -15.92 -2.41 2.70
CA THR A 187 -16.89 -1.47 2.15
C THR A 187 -17.15 -1.79 0.66
N ASN A 188 -17.89 -0.94 -0.03
CA ASN A 188 -18.13 -1.15 -1.45
C ASN A 188 -16.92 -0.71 -2.29
N LEU A 189 -16.07 -1.64 -2.69
CA LEU A 189 -14.85 -1.42 -3.46
C LEU A 189 -15.09 -0.58 -4.72
N ILE A 190 -16.15 -0.89 -5.47
CA ILE A 190 -16.45 -0.20 -6.73
C ILE A 190 -16.84 1.26 -6.47
N ASN A 191 -17.70 1.50 -5.48
CA ASN A 191 -18.08 2.86 -5.10
C ASN A 191 -16.88 3.66 -4.58
N ASP A 192 -16.04 3.07 -3.74
CA ASP A 192 -14.87 3.73 -3.17
C ASP A 192 -13.86 4.09 -4.28
N LEU A 193 -13.67 3.19 -5.24
CA LEU A 193 -12.80 3.42 -6.39
C LEU A 193 -13.36 4.55 -7.28
N ASP A 194 -14.64 4.49 -7.65
CA ASP A 194 -15.29 5.49 -8.50
C ASP A 194 -15.29 6.88 -7.83
N GLN A 195 -15.63 6.95 -6.53
CA GLN A 195 -15.56 8.19 -5.77
C GLN A 195 -14.15 8.78 -5.74
N GLN A 196 -13.12 7.95 -5.58
CA GLN A 196 -11.74 8.42 -5.57
C GLN A 196 -11.35 9.01 -6.93
N PHE A 197 -11.66 8.31 -8.02
CA PHE A 197 -11.38 8.83 -9.37
C PHE A 197 -12.22 10.06 -9.72
N SER A 198 -13.46 10.14 -9.25
CA SER A 198 -14.30 11.33 -9.38
C SER A 198 -13.71 12.56 -8.66
N LYS A 199 -13.12 12.36 -7.46
CA LYS A 199 -12.37 13.42 -6.76
C LYS A 199 -11.15 13.86 -7.54
N LEU A 200 -10.39 12.92 -8.12
CA LEU A 200 -9.25 13.24 -8.98
C LEU A 200 -9.68 14.06 -10.21
N LYS A 201 -10.75 13.65 -10.87
CA LYS A 201 -11.33 14.41 -12.00
C LYS A 201 -11.77 15.82 -11.60
N THR A 202 -12.37 15.97 -10.42
CA THR A 202 -12.75 17.28 -9.89
C THR A 202 -11.53 18.18 -9.65
N ALA A 203 -10.43 17.61 -9.14
CA ALA A 203 -9.20 18.35 -8.83
C ALA A 203 -8.36 18.69 -10.05
N LEU A 204 -8.32 17.81 -11.07
CA LEU A 204 -7.41 17.89 -12.21
C LEU A 204 -8.09 18.27 -13.53
N GLY A 205 -9.42 18.28 -13.56
CA GLY A 205 -10.19 18.36 -14.81
C GLY A 205 -10.15 17.02 -15.55
N GLU A 206 -9.95 17.06 -16.87
CA GLU A 206 -9.82 15.81 -17.64
C GLU A 206 -8.51 15.10 -17.32
N ILE A 207 -8.59 13.81 -16.98
CA ILE A 207 -7.43 12.97 -16.67
C ILE A 207 -6.82 12.47 -17.99
N SER A 208 -5.54 12.76 -18.19
CA SER A 208 -4.76 12.34 -19.36
C SER A 208 -4.12 10.95 -19.19
N LEU A 209 -3.72 10.62 -17.96
CA LEU A 209 -3.07 9.36 -17.59
C LEU A 209 -3.20 9.15 -16.10
N THR A 210 -3.38 7.91 -15.68
CA THR A 210 -3.19 7.47 -14.31
C THR A 210 -2.19 6.33 -14.27
N LEU A 211 -1.19 6.41 -13.40
CA LEU A 211 -0.28 5.31 -13.08
C LEU A 211 -0.64 4.76 -11.70
N ALA A 212 -0.90 3.45 -11.62
CA ALA A 212 -1.36 2.81 -10.39
C ALA A 212 -0.53 1.58 -10.01
N CYS A 213 -0.34 1.41 -8.70
CA CYS A 213 0.12 0.18 -8.07
C CYS A 213 -1.07 -0.40 -7.31
N ASP A 214 -1.48 -1.62 -7.65
CA ASP A 214 -2.69 -2.26 -7.12
C ASP A 214 -2.31 -3.53 -6.36
N CYS A 215 -2.67 -3.62 -5.09
CA CYS A 215 -2.28 -4.72 -4.22
C CYS A 215 -2.77 -6.08 -4.75
N SER A 216 -1.90 -7.08 -4.72
CA SER A 216 -2.25 -8.45 -5.14
C SER A 216 -3.36 -9.05 -4.28
N LEU A 217 -3.42 -8.74 -2.97
CA LEU A 217 -4.52 -9.16 -2.09
C LEU A 217 -5.84 -8.48 -2.48
N ARG A 218 -5.79 -7.19 -2.84
CA ARG A 218 -6.96 -6.49 -3.35
C ARG A 218 -7.43 -7.08 -4.68
N ARG A 219 -6.50 -7.47 -5.55
CA ARG A 219 -6.84 -8.19 -6.79
C ARG A 219 -7.52 -9.53 -6.52
N MET A 220 -7.10 -10.29 -5.51
CA MET A 220 -7.79 -11.52 -5.09
C MET A 220 -9.24 -11.20 -4.69
N ASP A 221 -9.45 -10.21 -3.85
CA ASP A 221 -10.78 -9.79 -3.41
C ASP A 221 -11.69 -9.40 -4.61
N ILE A 222 -11.15 -8.66 -5.59
CA ILE A 222 -11.84 -8.30 -6.84
C ILE A 222 -12.27 -9.53 -7.64
N ILE A 223 -11.40 -10.53 -7.74
CA ILE A 223 -11.67 -11.78 -8.47
C ILE A 223 -12.72 -12.62 -7.73
N ASP A 224 -12.55 -12.83 -6.43
CA ASP A 224 -13.42 -13.63 -5.59
C ASP A 224 -14.85 -13.06 -5.56
N ASN A 225 -15.00 -11.74 -5.59
CA ASN A 225 -16.28 -11.04 -5.65
C ASN A 225 -16.78 -10.76 -7.09
N GLN A 226 -16.13 -11.31 -8.12
CA GLN A 226 -16.53 -11.18 -9.54
C GLN A 226 -16.59 -9.72 -10.03
N GLN A 227 -15.76 -8.82 -9.48
CA GLN A 227 -15.77 -7.39 -9.75
C GLN A 227 -14.75 -6.95 -10.82
N LEU A 228 -14.03 -7.89 -11.44
CA LEU A 228 -12.92 -7.60 -12.35
C LEU A 228 -13.34 -6.70 -13.53
N THR A 229 -14.51 -6.96 -14.12
CA THR A 229 -15.03 -6.15 -15.24
C THR A 229 -15.33 -4.72 -14.80
N ALA A 230 -16.01 -4.54 -13.69
CA ALA A 230 -16.36 -3.22 -13.17
C ALA A 230 -15.11 -2.38 -12.84
N VAL A 231 -14.10 -2.98 -12.20
CA VAL A 231 -12.81 -2.31 -11.94
C VAL A 231 -12.09 -1.97 -13.25
N ALA A 232 -12.08 -2.89 -14.23
CA ALA A 232 -11.44 -2.64 -15.52
C ALA A 232 -12.11 -1.51 -16.29
N ASP A 233 -13.44 -1.37 -16.19
CA ASP A 233 -14.18 -0.28 -16.84
C ASP A 233 -13.84 1.07 -16.22
N ILE A 234 -13.76 1.16 -14.88
CA ILE A 234 -13.29 2.37 -14.19
C ILE A 234 -11.86 2.70 -14.61
N PHE A 235 -10.95 1.73 -14.61
CA PHE A 235 -9.56 1.95 -15.02
C PHE A 235 -9.43 2.44 -16.47
N ARG A 236 -10.23 1.88 -17.41
CA ARG A 236 -10.28 2.38 -18.80
C ARG A 236 -10.80 3.82 -18.86
N GLN A 237 -11.90 4.11 -18.17
CA GLN A 237 -12.50 5.44 -18.13
C GLN A 237 -11.49 6.51 -17.71
N TYR A 238 -10.64 6.19 -16.73
CA TYR A 238 -9.64 7.12 -16.19
C TYR A 238 -8.22 6.88 -16.72
N ARG A 239 -8.09 6.19 -17.87
CA ARG A 239 -6.82 5.96 -18.58
C ARG A 239 -5.72 5.42 -17.65
N THR A 240 -6.10 4.45 -16.82
CA THR A 240 -5.21 3.87 -15.81
C THR A 240 -4.35 2.77 -16.43
N SER A 241 -3.05 2.85 -16.19
CA SER A 241 -2.06 1.81 -16.44
C SER A 241 -1.28 1.53 -15.15
N GLY A 242 -0.74 0.33 -15.01
CA GLY A 242 0.00 -0.01 -13.80
C GLY A 242 0.26 -1.50 -13.67
N PHE A 243 0.51 -1.93 -12.43
CA PHE A 243 0.83 -3.34 -12.14
C PHE A 243 0.30 -3.75 -10.76
N SER A 244 0.17 -5.07 -10.55
CA SER A 244 -0.14 -5.62 -9.24
C SER A 244 1.13 -5.73 -8.39
N SER A 245 1.03 -5.39 -7.11
CA SER A 245 2.15 -5.25 -6.18
C SER A 245 1.95 -6.08 -4.91
N PHE A 246 3.04 -6.38 -4.19
CA PHE A 246 3.03 -6.98 -2.84
C PHE A 246 2.87 -5.94 -1.73
N GLY A 247 2.18 -4.87 -2.00
CA GLY A 247 1.96 -3.72 -1.15
C GLY A 247 2.52 -2.46 -1.79
N GLU A 248 1.96 -1.34 -1.41
CA GLU A 248 2.17 -0.06 -2.03
C GLU A 248 2.93 0.88 -1.09
N GLN A 249 3.61 1.86 -1.68
CA GLN A 249 4.20 2.97 -0.94
C GLN A 249 3.37 4.22 -1.18
N PHE A 250 3.03 4.91 -0.09
CA PHE A 250 2.32 6.17 -0.13
C PHE A 250 2.89 7.13 0.92
N GLY A 251 3.64 8.11 0.46
CA GLY A 251 4.45 8.93 1.35
C GLY A 251 5.49 8.10 2.10
N SER A 252 5.54 8.24 3.42
CA SER A 252 6.45 7.50 4.29
C SER A 252 5.97 6.09 4.68
N LEU A 253 4.80 5.66 4.20
CA LEU A 253 4.14 4.44 4.64
C LEU A 253 4.22 3.34 3.58
N HIS A 254 4.37 2.10 4.07
CA HIS A 254 4.03 0.90 3.32
C HIS A 254 2.60 0.48 3.68
N VAL A 255 1.77 0.24 2.68
CA VAL A 255 0.33 -0.04 2.82
C VAL A 255 -0.04 -1.30 2.06
N ASN A 256 -1.09 -1.99 2.51
CA ASN A 256 -1.59 -3.22 1.91
C ASN A 256 -3.07 -3.07 1.53
N GLN A 257 -3.56 -3.93 0.65
CA GLN A 257 -4.95 -3.96 0.16
C GLN A 257 -5.46 -2.59 -0.29
N THR A 258 -4.57 -1.83 -0.91
CA THR A 258 -4.86 -0.50 -1.46
C THR A 258 -4.62 -0.49 -2.96
N CYS A 259 -5.14 0.54 -3.63
CA CYS A 259 -4.65 0.98 -4.92
C CYS A 259 -4.09 2.38 -4.73
N THR A 260 -2.79 2.56 -4.97
CA THR A 260 -2.13 3.85 -4.90
C THR A 260 -1.64 4.27 -6.27
N GLY A 261 -1.43 5.56 -6.46
CA GLY A 261 -0.93 6.02 -7.75
C GLY A 261 -0.88 7.53 -7.88
N ILE A 262 -0.70 7.95 -9.12
CA ILE A 262 -0.67 9.33 -9.54
C ILE A 262 -1.55 9.52 -10.78
N ALA A 263 -2.39 10.54 -10.76
CA ALA A 263 -3.19 10.96 -11.92
C ALA A 263 -2.67 12.30 -12.45
N PHE A 264 -2.68 12.45 -13.77
CA PHE A 264 -2.26 13.67 -14.47
C PHE A 264 -3.43 14.31 -15.20
N GLY A 265 -3.59 15.62 -15.05
CA GLY A 265 -4.53 16.41 -15.84
C GLY A 265 -4.04 16.68 -17.28
N CYS A 266 -4.95 17.11 -18.17
CA CYS A 266 -4.63 17.45 -19.56
C CYS A 266 -3.98 18.82 -19.72
N GLY A 267 -4.23 19.76 -18.82
CA GLY A 267 -3.71 21.13 -18.87
C GLY A 267 -2.26 21.28 -18.38
N GLU A 268 -1.72 22.48 -18.53
CA GLU A 268 -0.52 22.88 -17.81
C GLU A 268 -0.91 23.33 -16.39
N SER A 269 -0.02 23.12 -15.41
CA SER A 269 -0.23 23.67 -14.08
C SER A 269 -0.21 25.20 -14.14
N PRO A 270 -1.10 25.89 -13.39
CA PRO A 270 -0.98 27.34 -13.27
C PRO A 270 0.40 27.72 -12.74
N SER A 271 1.03 28.66 -13.43
CA SER A 271 2.37 29.22 -13.12
C SER A 271 2.46 29.79 -11.68
#